data_767d41afffe9795d3f05215ff1635ee9
#
_entry.id   767d41afffe9795d3f05215ff1635ee9
#
_cell.length_a   1.000
_cell.length_b   1.000
_cell.length_c   1.000
_cell.angle_alpha   90.00
_cell.angle_beta   90.00
_cell.angle_gamma   90.00
#
_symmetry.space_group_name_H-M   'P 1'
#
loop_
_entity.id
_entity.type
_entity.pdbx_description
1 polymer ?
#
loop_
_entity_poly.entity_id
_entity_poly.type
_entity_poly.pdbx_seq_one_letter_code
_entity_poly.pdbx_strand_id
1 'polypeptide(L)'
;MTEAEHTKPELPENVRVRFCPSPTGIPHVGMVRTALFNWAEARHTKGTFVFRIEDTDAQRDSEESYNQIIEALNWLGVDWDEGINVGGPDGPYRQSERGDIYKDVAAKLLEAGYAYESFSTPEEIEARNVAAGRPKAFGYDGYDRNLTEEQKAAFRAEGRKPALRIRMPDEDVAFDDLIRGRIEFKAGSVPDYVIVRPNGDPLYTLTNPVDDAMMRINVVLRGEDLLSSTPRQIVLYRYLIELGVAKEMPLFGHMPYVMGQGNKKLSKRDPESNLFLHRDNGFIREGLLNYLALLGWSIAPDRDVFSMDEMIEKFDVRDVKANPARFDIDKAISINAEHIRMLEPQDFLNRAVPYLKRDGVVSADSWDALTDREREILTAAAPLVQPRVRLLSEVAGMVGSLLSEEGYIEPAADARKQLKESAPEVLDKAIAALEGVAEDDWKTDNLHETLNKALVEEGGYKPRLAFGPVRVAMSGRRVSPPLFESMEIVGKDVSMARLKGLREHL
;
A
#
# COMPACT_ATOMS: atom_id res chain seq x y z
N MET A 1 15.17 -37.14 -16.56
CA MET A 1 14.66 -37.12 -15.18
C MET A 1 13.48 -36.17 -15.19
N THR A 2 12.29 -36.69 -15.20
CA THR A 2 11.04 -35.92 -15.12
C THR A 2 11.00 -35.24 -13.77
N GLU A 3 11.01 -33.88 -13.77
CA GLU A 3 10.64 -33.10 -12.60
C GLU A 3 9.22 -33.55 -12.20
N ALA A 4 9.10 -34.19 -11.04
CA ALA A 4 7.82 -34.39 -10.41
C ALA A 4 7.26 -32.98 -10.14
N GLU A 5 6.19 -32.60 -10.83
CA GLU A 5 5.41 -31.44 -10.50
C GLU A 5 4.95 -31.65 -9.04
N HIS A 6 5.64 -30.97 -8.11
CA HIS A 6 5.16 -30.89 -6.73
C HIS A 6 3.88 -30.05 -6.76
N THR A 7 2.76 -30.72 -6.72
CA THR A 7 1.46 -30.05 -6.58
C THR A 7 1.48 -29.26 -5.27
N LYS A 8 1.14 -27.97 -5.37
CA LYS A 8 0.99 -27.11 -4.19
C LYS A 8 -0.10 -27.69 -3.26
N PRO A 9 0.02 -27.53 -1.94
CA PRO A 9 -0.97 -28.04 -0.99
C PRO A 9 -2.37 -27.51 -1.29
N GLU A 10 -3.38 -28.32 -0.99
CA GLU A 10 -4.76 -27.87 -1.00
C GLU A 10 -5.05 -27.00 0.22
N LEU A 11 -5.88 -25.98 0.04
CA LEU A 11 -6.30 -25.11 1.12
C LEU A 11 -7.32 -25.85 2.01
N PRO A 12 -7.35 -25.55 3.32
CA PRO A 12 -8.36 -26.12 4.22
C PRO A 12 -9.76 -25.59 3.87
N GLU A 13 -10.81 -26.34 4.23
CA GLU A 13 -12.21 -25.94 3.98
C GLU A 13 -12.57 -24.60 4.65
N ASN A 14 -12.06 -24.35 5.86
CA ASN A 14 -12.28 -23.14 6.64
C ASN A 14 -10.98 -22.37 6.77
N VAL A 15 -10.61 -21.60 5.75
CA VAL A 15 -9.41 -20.80 5.74
C VAL A 15 -9.46 -19.73 6.84
N ARG A 16 -8.43 -19.71 7.67
CA ARG A 16 -8.19 -18.64 8.65
C ARG A 16 -6.81 -18.06 8.42
N VAL A 17 -6.77 -16.84 7.96
CA VAL A 17 -5.57 -16.06 7.70
C VAL A 17 -5.48 -14.87 8.65
N ARG A 18 -4.33 -14.22 8.69
CA ARG A 18 -4.14 -13.05 9.55
C ARG A 18 -3.23 -12.01 8.91
N PHE A 19 -3.45 -10.79 9.34
CA PHE A 19 -2.54 -9.68 9.20
C PHE A 19 -2.07 -9.25 10.60
N CYS A 20 -0.76 -9.27 10.83
CA CYS A 20 -0.20 -9.10 12.17
C CYS A 20 1.02 -8.16 12.13
N PRO A 21 0.84 -6.88 11.79
CA PRO A 21 1.93 -5.93 11.71
C PRO A 21 2.44 -5.51 13.09
N SER A 22 3.74 -5.15 13.15
CA SER A 22 4.30 -4.39 14.25
C SER A 22 4.07 -2.89 13.99
N PRO A 23 3.61 -2.11 14.98
CA PRO A 23 3.29 -0.69 14.79
C PRO A 23 4.56 0.17 14.81
N THR A 24 5.41 0.03 13.81
CA THR A 24 6.71 0.69 13.67
C THR A 24 6.75 1.56 12.41
N GLY A 25 6.55 2.85 12.57
CA GLY A 25 6.60 3.82 11.47
C GLY A 25 5.35 3.86 10.61
N ILE A 26 5.46 4.53 9.47
CA ILE A 26 4.35 4.76 8.54
C ILE A 26 4.02 3.48 7.77
N PRO A 27 2.72 3.16 7.53
CA PRO A 27 2.33 2.04 6.69
C PRO A 27 2.97 2.12 5.30
N HIS A 28 3.53 1.00 4.84
CA HIS A 28 4.18 0.92 3.53
C HIS A 28 3.47 -0.05 2.60
N VAL A 29 3.64 0.15 1.29
CA VAL A 29 2.94 -0.62 0.25
C VAL A 29 3.15 -2.13 0.34
N GLY A 30 4.33 -2.60 0.77
CA GLY A 30 4.60 -4.03 0.96
C GLY A 30 3.79 -4.65 2.09
N MET A 31 3.59 -3.93 3.19
CA MET A 31 2.73 -4.33 4.30
C MET A 31 1.26 -4.38 3.85
N VAL A 32 0.82 -3.38 3.12
CA VAL A 32 -0.56 -3.30 2.60
C VAL A 32 -0.83 -4.41 1.60
N ARG A 33 0.12 -4.74 0.72
CA ARG A 33 0.00 -5.89 -0.18
C ARG A 33 -0.18 -7.20 0.60
N THR A 34 0.55 -7.36 1.70
CA THR A 34 0.40 -8.53 2.58
C THR A 34 -1.01 -8.60 3.17
N ALA A 35 -1.53 -7.47 3.66
CA ALA A 35 -2.91 -7.38 4.14
C ALA A 35 -3.91 -7.71 3.03
N LEU A 36 -3.74 -7.14 1.84
CA LEU A 36 -4.60 -7.36 0.68
C LEU A 36 -4.67 -8.83 0.27
N PHE A 37 -3.55 -9.54 0.21
CA PHE A 37 -3.54 -10.95 -0.20
C PHE A 37 -4.18 -11.86 0.85
N ASN A 38 -3.96 -11.60 2.15
CA ASN A 38 -4.68 -12.29 3.22
C ASN A 38 -6.19 -12.02 3.16
N TRP A 39 -6.57 -10.76 2.98
CA TRP A 39 -7.97 -10.35 2.86
C TRP A 39 -8.64 -11.01 1.65
N ALA A 40 -8.00 -10.96 0.47
CA ALA A 40 -8.55 -11.55 -0.75
C ALA A 40 -8.72 -13.06 -0.63
N GLU A 41 -7.75 -13.78 -0.04
CA GLU A 41 -7.86 -15.21 0.20
C GLU A 41 -9.02 -15.55 1.16
N ALA A 42 -9.16 -14.79 2.25
CA ALA A 42 -10.26 -14.97 3.19
C ALA A 42 -11.62 -14.71 2.52
N ARG A 43 -11.74 -13.65 1.73
CA ARG A 43 -12.99 -13.32 1.04
C ARG A 43 -13.33 -14.32 -0.06
N HIS A 44 -12.33 -14.77 -0.83
CA HIS A 44 -12.50 -15.79 -1.86
C HIS A 44 -13.01 -17.12 -1.28
N THR A 45 -12.37 -17.59 -0.22
CA THR A 45 -12.70 -18.87 0.43
C THR A 45 -13.88 -18.79 1.40
N LYS A 46 -14.46 -17.60 1.59
CA LYS A 46 -15.46 -17.33 2.66
C LYS A 46 -14.92 -17.68 4.04
N GLY A 47 -13.63 -17.55 4.23
CA GLY A 47 -12.91 -17.80 5.46
C GLY A 47 -12.91 -16.60 6.41
N THR A 48 -11.99 -16.62 7.36
CA THR A 48 -11.85 -15.59 8.39
C THR A 48 -10.54 -14.84 8.23
N PHE A 49 -10.61 -13.53 8.28
CA PHE A 49 -9.46 -12.65 8.30
C PHE A 49 -9.29 -12.01 9.69
N VAL A 50 -8.18 -12.33 10.35
CA VAL A 50 -7.85 -11.86 11.71
C VAL A 50 -6.85 -10.70 11.63
N PHE A 51 -7.12 -9.63 12.36
CA PHE A 51 -6.20 -8.50 12.51
C PHE A 51 -5.64 -8.46 13.93
N ARG A 52 -4.34 -8.71 14.06
CA ARG A 52 -3.58 -8.70 15.32
C ARG A 52 -2.46 -7.67 15.25
N ILE A 53 -2.17 -7.01 16.36
CA ILE A 53 -1.02 -6.10 16.48
C ILE A 53 0.09 -6.77 17.27
N GLU A 54 1.30 -6.77 16.71
CA GLU A 54 2.51 -7.32 17.31
C GLU A 54 3.37 -6.20 17.90
N ASP A 55 2.99 -5.73 19.09
CA ASP A 55 3.57 -4.59 19.81
C ASP A 55 4.36 -5.02 21.06
N THR A 56 5.28 -5.96 20.91
CA THR A 56 6.16 -6.43 21.99
C THR A 56 7.48 -5.67 22.08
N ASP A 57 7.78 -4.78 21.14
CA ASP A 57 9.01 -3.99 21.12
C ASP A 57 8.74 -2.52 21.49
N ALA A 58 8.67 -2.24 22.79
CA ALA A 58 8.38 -0.92 23.33
C ALA A 58 9.36 0.20 22.88
N GLN A 59 10.51 -0.15 22.32
CA GLN A 59 11.47 0.86 21.81
C GLN A 59 11.14 1.33 20.39
N ARG A 60 10.47 0.49 19.59
CA ARG A 60 10.16 0.78 18.19
C ARG A 60 8.67 0.96 17.94
N ASP A 61 7.82 0.43 18.81
CA ASP A 61 6.37 0.49 18.69
C ASP A 61 5.83 1.84 19.17
N SER A 62 4.81 2.37 18.50
CA SER A 62 4.15 3.61 18.89
C SER A 62 2.64 3.56 18.66
N GLU A 63 1.87 4.28 19.50
CA GLU A 63 0.43 4.44 19.32
C GLU A 63 0.10 5.21 18.02
N GLU A 64 0.97 6.12 17.61
CA GLU A 64 0.80 6.82 16.32
C GLU A 64 0.83 5.83 15.15
N SER A 65 1.84 4.96 15.10
CA SER A 65 1.93 3.92 14.06
C SER A 65 0.78 2.93 14.12
N TYR A 66 0.34 2.56 15.33
CA TYR A 66 -0.86 1.74 15.53
C TYR A 66 -2.10 2.38 14.90
N ASN A 67 -2.37 3.65 15.19
CA ASN A 67 -3.51 4.37 14.64
C ASN A 67 -3.40 4.54 13.11
N GLN A 68 -2.21 4.77 12.58
CA GLN A 68 -1.96 4.88 11.14
C GLN A 68 -2.22 3.57 10.39
N ILE A 69 -1.93 2.42 10.98
CA ILE A 69 -2.27 1.12 10.37
C ILE A 69 -3.78 0.95 10.23
N ILE A 70 -4.53 1.28 11.29
CA ILE A 70 -6.00 1.24 11.28
C ILE A 70 -6.57 2.22 10.26
N GLU A 71 -6.05 3.46 10.24
CA GLU A 71 -6.44 4.48 9.25
C GLU A 71 -6.22 3.99 7.82
N ALA A 72 -5.06 3.37 7.56
CA ALA A 72 -4.71 2.83 6.25
C ALA A 72 -5.69 1.76 5.79
N LEU A 73 -5.98 0.76 6.63
CA LEU A 73 -6.92 -0.31 6.30
C LEU A 73 -8.34 0.24 6.08
N ASN A 74 -8.79 1.16 6.92
CA ASN A 74 -10.11 1.80 6.78
C ASN A 74 -10.21 2.61 5.48
N TRP A 75 -9.20 3.40 5.15
CA TRP A 75 -9.15 4.15 3.89
C TRP A 75 -9.23 3.24 2.66
N LEU A 76 -8.51 2.11 2.71
CA LEU A 76 -8.48 1.13 1.63
C LEU A 76 -9.76 0.27 1.57
N GLY A 77 -10.57 0.26 2.62
CA GLY A 77 -11.74 -0.60 2.71
C GLY A 77 -11.39 -2.08 2.92
N VAL A 78 -10.22 -2.36 3.50
CA VAL A 78 -9.80 -3.70 3.91
C VAL A 78 -10.33 -3.95 5.31
N ASP A 79 -11.46 -4.61 5.41
CA ASP A 79 -12.14 -4.99 6.63
C ASP A 79 -11.65 -6.34 7.16
N TRP A 80 -11.88 -6.61 8.44
CA TRP A 80 -11.50 -7.85 9.10
C TRP A 80 -12.63 -8.39 9.98
N ASP A 81 -12.61 -9.71 10.19
CA ASP A 81 -13.71 -10.43 10.87
C ASP A 81 -13.48 -10.54 12.36
N GLU A 82 -12.23 -10.68 12.78
CA GLU A 82 -11.79 -10.76 14.17
C GLU A 82 -10.58 -9.87 14.40
N GLY A 83 -10.41 -9.38 15.62
CA GLY A 83 -9.20 -8.65 15.99
C GLY A 83 -9.45 -7.26 16.53
N ILE A 84 -8.53 -6.37 16.22
CA ILE A 84 -8.53 -4.98 16.70
C ILE A 84 -9.87 -4.29 16.37
N ASN A 85 -10.46 -3.67 17.38
CA ASN A 85 -11.71 -2.89 17.33
C ASN A 85 -12.99 -3.70 17.02
N VAL A 86 -12.89 -4.94 16.55
CA VAL A 86 -14.07 -5.80 16.30
C VAL A 86 -14.20 -6.92 17.34
N GLY A 87 -13.10 -7.27 18.03
CA GLY A 87 -13.09 -8.34 19.01
C GLY A 87 -13.11 -9.72 18.38
N GLY A 88 -13.53 -10.72 19.15
CA GLY A 88 -13.61 -12.12 18.76
C GLY A 88 -13.33 -13.07 19.92
N PRO A 89 -13.39 -14.40 19.67
CA PRO A 89 -13.28 -15.41 20.73
C PRO A 89 -11.83 -15.61 21.26
N ASP A 90 -10.81 -15.18 20.51
CA ASP A 90 -9.41 -15.52 20.77
C ASP A 90 -8.59 -14.32 21.27
N GLY A 91 -9.28 -13.25 21.71
CA GLY A 91 -8.62 -12.06 22.25
C GLY A 91 -7.82 -12.29 23.54
N PRO A 92 -7.05 -11.27 23.98
CA PRO A 92 -6.83 -9.97 23.31
C PRO A 92 -6.01 -10.09 22.02
N TYR A 93 -6.12 -9.07 21.14
CA TYR A 93 -5.48 -9.07 19.81
C TYR A 93 -4.27 -8.12 19.71
N ARG A 94 -3.80 -7.60 20.85
CA ARG A 94 -2.51 -6.92 20.99
C ARG A 94 -1.55 -7.82 21.77
N GLN A 95 -0.37 -8.05 21.27
CA GLN A 95 0.60 -8.93 21.92
C GLN A 95 1.07 -8.40 23.28
N SER A 96 1.14 -7.08 23.45
CA SER A 96 1.44 -6.46 24.74
C SER A 96 0.46 -6.82 25.87
N GLU A 97 -0.74 -7.26 25.52
CA GLU A 97 -1.80 -7.67 26.47
C GLU A 97 -1.80 -9.21 26.73
N ARG A 98 -0.92 -9.97 26.09
CA ARG A 98 -0.89 -11.45 26.10
C ARG A 98 0.27 -12.03 26.89
N GLY A 99 0.97 -11.23 27.68
CA GLY A 99 2.19 -11.64 28.39
C GLY A 99 2.04 -12.91 29.24
N ASP A 100 0.91 -13.10 29.92
CA ASP A 100 0.67 -14.27 30.76
C ASP A 100 0.51 -15.55 29.93
N ILE A 101 -0.06 -15.44 28.73
CA ILE A 101 -0.16 -16.57 27.79
C ILE A 101 1.24 -17.04 27.38
N TYR A 102 2.12 -16.12 27.02
CA TYR A 102 3.48 -16.45 26.60
C TYR A 102 4.30 -17.07 27.73
N LYS A 103 4.14 -16.58 28.96
CA LYS A 103 4.78 -17.15 30.14
C LYS A 103 4.33 -18.59 30.40
N ASP A 104 3.02 -18.86 30.33
CA ASP A 104 2.45 -20.20 30.50
C ASP A 104 2.97 -21.18 29.45
N VAL A 105 2.95 -20.79 28.17
CA VAL A 105 3.44 -21.63 27.08
C VAL A 105 4.96 -21.87 27.21
N ALA A 106 5.76 -20.84 27.54
CA ALA A 106 7.18 -21.00 27.76
C ALA A 106 7.49 -21.97 28.91
N ALA A 107 6.74 -21.89 30.02
CA ALA A 107 6.88 -22.81 31.14
C ALA A 107 6.56 -24.25 30.74
N LYS A 108 5.48 -24.48 29.96
CA LYS A 108 5.12 -25.82 29.45
C LYS A 108 6.20 -26.39 28.51
N LEU A 109 6.78 -25.56 27.65
CA LEU A 109 7.90 -25.97 26.78
C LEU A 109 9.14 -26.36 27.56
N LEU A 110 9.46 -25.62 28.63
CA LEU A 110 10.59 -25.91 29.52
C LEU A 110 10.36 -27.19 30.32
N GLU A 111 9.19 -27.35 30.90
CA GLU A 111 8.81 -28.55 31.70
C GLU A 111 8.83 -29.83 30.84
N ALA A 112 8.37 -29.74 29.60
CA ALA A 112 8.38 -30.87 28.66
C ALA A 112 9.77 -31.18 28.07
N GLY A 113 10.78 -30.36 28.34
CA GLY A 113 12.13 -30.51 27.82
C GLY A 113 12.31 -30.09 26.37
N TYR A 114 11.31 -29.43 25.75
CA TYR A 114 11.40 -28.89 24.40
C TYR A 114 12.17 -27.57 24.35
N ALA A 115 12.21 -26.87 25.47
CA ALA A 115 13.08 -25.71 25.69
C ALA A 115 14.06 -25.98 26.85
N TYR A 116 15.09 -25.20 26.92
CA TYR A 116 16.09 -25.25 28.01
C TYR A 116 16.64 -23.87 28.33
N GLU A 117 17.21 -23.76 29.51
CA GLU A 117 17.87 -22.55 30.00
C GLU A 117 19.27 -22.41 29.40
N SER A 118 19.55 -21.25 28.83
CA SER A 118 20.80 -20.90 28.18
C SER A 118 21.42 -19.66 28.84
N PHE A 119 22.63 -19.81 29.38
CA PHE A 119 23.34 -18.77 30.12
C PHE A 119 24.43 -18.08 29.31
N SER A 120 24.79 -18.62 28.13
CA SER A 120 25.84 -18.05 27.27
C SER A 120 25.48 -16.66 26.77
N THR A 121 26.43 -15.73 26.86
CA THR A 121 26.33 -14.42 26.24
C THR A 121 26.69 -14.49 24.75
N PRO A 122 26.28 -13.50 23.93
CA PRO A 122 26.71 -13.43 22.54
C PRO A 122 28.24 -13.45 22.37
N GLU A 123 28.97 -12.76 23.23
CA GLU A 123 30.44 -12.69 23.23
C GLU A 123 31.07 -14.05 23.51
N GLU A 124 30.52 -14.80 24.46
CA GLU A 124 30.98 -16.17 24.78
C GLU A 124 30.75 -17.13 23.60
N ILE A 125 29.60 -17.02 22.93
CA ILE A 125 29.29 -17.82 21.75
C ILE A 125 30.26 -17.50 20.61
N GLU A 126 30.52 -16.21 20.34
CA GLU A 126 31.48 -15.80 19.33
C GLU A 126 32.91 -16.32 19.64
N ALA A 127 33.33 -16.17 20.87
CA ALA A 127 34.66 -16.64 21.32
C ALA A 127 34.83 -18.15 21.12
N ARG A 128 33.81 -18.95 21.47
CA ARG A 128 33.84 -20.40 21.26
C ARG A 128 33.83 -20.78 19.77
N ASN A 129 33.09 -20.04 18.94
CA ASN A 129 33.09 -20.26 17.51
C ASN A 129 34.47 -20.01 16.89
N VAL A 130 35.12 -18.91 17.26
CA VAL A 130 36.49 -18.57 16.82
C VAL A 130 37.50 -19.61 17.28
N ALA A 131 37.43 -20.01 18.56
CA ALA A 131 38.32 -21.05 19.13
C ALA A 131 38.15 -22.42 18.40
N ALA A 132 36.96 -22.70 17.88
CA ALA A 132 36.66 -23.90 17.10
C ALA A 132 36.94 -23.75 15.60
N GLY A 133 37.55 -22.64 15.17
CA GLY A 133 37.82 -22.38 13.75
C GLY A 133 36.59 -22.04 12.90
N ARG A 134 35.50 -21.65 13.54
CA ARG A 134 34.23 -21.23 12.87
C ARG A 134 34.14 -19.72 12.73
N PRO A 135 33.40 -19.17 11.77
CA PRO A 135 33.15 -17.74 11.70
C PRO A 135 32.47 -17.22 12.98
N LYS A 136 32.72 -15.95 13.37
CA LYS A 136 32.01 -15.30 14.49
C LYS A 136 30.48 -15.39 14.33
N ALA A 137 29.96 -15.16 13.15
CA ALA A 137 28.55 -15.18 12.81
C ALA A 137 27.98 -16.61 12.58
N PHE A 138 28.69 -17.66 12.97
CA PHE A 138 28.25 -19.03 12.80
C PHE A 138 26.91 -19.32 13.50
N GLY A 139 26.61 -18.56 14.55
CA GLY A 139 25.42 -18.70 15.37
C GLY A 139 25.68 -19.49 16.66
N TYR A 140 24.61 -19.88 17.32
CA TYR A 140 24.70 -20.57 18.60
C TYR A 140 25.27 -22.00 18.44
N ASP A 141 26.21 -22.34 19.33
CA ASP A 141 27.01 -23.57 19.25
C ASP A 141 26.44 -24.75 20.04
N GLY A 142 25.29 -24.58 20.70
CA GLY A 142 24.64 -25.63 21.48
C GLY A 142 25.25 -25.87 22.86
N TYR A 143 26.18 -25.04 23.33
CA TYR A 143 26.93 -25.24 24.54
C TYR A 143 26.07 -25.50 25.79
N ASP A 144 25.00 -24.72 25.99
CA ASP A 144 24.15 -24.83 27.18
C ASP A 144 23.09 -25.94 27.08
N ARG A 145 23.05 -26.67 25.99
CA ARG A 145 21.95 -27.62 25.67
C ARG A 145 21.79 -28.73 26.70
N ASN A 146 22.88 -29.15 27.34
CA ASN A 146 22.90 -30.27 28.27
C ASN A 146 23.60 -29.88 29.57
N LEU A 147 23.45 -28.66 30.06
CA LEU A 147 23.96 -28.24 31.35
C LEU A 147 23.36 -29.07 32.49
N THR A 148 24.21 -29.46 33.45
CA THR A 148 23.74 -30.09 34.70
C THR A 148 23.14 -29.04 35.63
N GLU A 149 22.32 -29.48 36.60
CA GLU A 149 21.75 -28.56 37.60
C GLU A 149 22.82 -27.83 38.41
N GLU A 150 23.97 -28.47 38.66
CA GLU A 150 25.12 -27.87 39.33
C GLU A 150 25.71 -26.73 38.48
N GLN A 151 25.88 -26.94 37.17
CA GLN A 151 26.38 -25.92 36.25
C GLN A 151 25.42 -24.73 36.16
N LYS A 152 24.10 -24.98 36.07
CA LYS A 152 23.09 -23.94 36.09
C LYS A 152 23.10 -23.16 37.41
N ALA A 153 23.22 -23.86 38.53
CA ALA A 153 23.31 -23.23 39.84
C ALA A 153 24.57 -22.33 39.97
N ALA A 154 25.72 -22.76 39.42
CA ALA A 154 26.92 -21.96 39.35
C ALA A 154 26.74 -20.66 38.56
N PHE A 155 26.10 -20.71 37.38
CA PHE A 155 25.80 -19.51 36.62
C PHE A 155 24.83 -18.56 37.34
N ARG A 156 23.82 -19.10 38.03
CA ARG A 156 22.93 -18.28 38.87
C ARG A 156 23.65 -17.63 40.04
N ALA A 157 24.61 -18.34 40.64
CA ALA A 157 25.44 -17.79 41.72
C ALA A 157 26.33 -16.62 41.23
N GLU A 158 26.69 -16.59 39.96
CA GLU A 158 27.33 -15.45 39.28
C GLU A 158 26.39 -14.28 39.00
N GLY A 159 25.10 -14.40 39.32
CA GLY A 159 24.06 -13.40 39.02
C GLY A 159 23.52 -13.45 37.60
N ARG A 160 23.85 -14.48 36.83
CA ARG A 160 23.34 -14.64 35.46
C ARG A 160 21.86 -15.12 35.45
N LYS A 161 21.08 -14.54 34.56
CA LYS A 161 19.71 -14.99 34.26
C LYS A 161 19.72 -15.72 32.92
N PRO A 162 19.02 -16.87 32.81
CA PRO A 162 18.99 -17.61 31.56
C PRO A 162 18.03 -17.01 30.55
N ALA A 163 18.38 -17.12 29.26
CA ALA A 163 17.43 -17.11 28.18
C ALA A 163 16.79 -18.51 28.07
N LEU A 164 15.63 -18.62 27.44
CA LEU A 164 15.05 -19.90 27.04
C LEU A 164 15.30 -20.12 25.55
N ARG A 165 15.79 -21.31 25.21
CA ARG A 165 16.03 -21.75 23.83
C ARG A 165 15.21 -23.00 23.51
N ILE A 166 14.69 -23.03 22.27
CA ILE A 166 14.05 -24.23 21.71
C ILE A 166 15.14 -25.23 21.26
N ARG A 167 14.93 -26.51 21.55
CA ARG A 167 15.72 -27.61 20.99
C ARG A 167 15.33 -27.86 19.57
N MET A 168 16.22 -27.61 18.63
CA MET A 168 16.06 -28.04 17.26
C MET A 168 16.37 -29.54 17.14
N PRO A 169 15.59 -30.32 16.40
CA PRO A 169 15.88 -31.72 16.16
C PRO A 169 17.06 -31.91 15.22
N ASP A 170 17.72 -33.06 15.34
CA ASP A 170 18.80 -33.45 14.43
C ASP A 170 18.24 -34.18 13.20
N GLU A 171 17.37 -33.49 12.48
CA GLU A 171 16.75 -33.97 11.23
C GLU A 171 16.50 -32.80 10.28
N ASP A 172 16.30 -33.13 9.00
CA ASP A 172 15.90 -32.13 8.01
C ASP A 172 14.48 -31.62 8.30
N VAL A 173 14.29 -30.30 8.15
CA VAL A 173 12.97 -29.68 8.27
C VAL A 173 12.53 -29.23 6.88
N ALA A 174 11.43 -29.79 6.42
CA ALA A 174 10.91 -29.52 5.10
C ALA A 174 9.40 -29.24 5.14
N PHE A 175 8.95 -28.43 4.19
CA PHE A 175 7.53 -28.13 4.01
C PHE A 175 7.23 -27.74 2.56
N ASP A 176 5.97 -27.79 2.19
CA ASP A 176 5.49 -27.38 0.88
C ASP A 176 4.86 -25.98 0.99
N ASP A 177 5.56 -24.97 0.48
CA ASP A 177 5.09 -23.59 0.48
C ASP A 177 4.03 -23.39 -0.62
N LEU A 178 2.93 -22.72 -0.30
CA LEU A 178 1.83 -22.45 -1.23
C LEU A 178 2.25 -21.67 -2.47
N ILE A 179 3.33 -20.88 -2.37
CA ILE A 179 3.83 -20.03 -3.44
C ILE A 179 5.10 -20.62 -4.06
N ARG A 180 6.03 -21.07 -3.22
CA ARG A 180 7.41 -21.43 -3.59
C ARG A 180 7.64 -22.92 -3.82
N GLY A 181 6.64 -23.76 -3.49
CA GLY A 181 6.78 -25.21 -3.57
C GLY A 181 7.66 -25.79 -2.45
N ARG A 182 8.31 -26.89 -2.70
CA ARG A 182 9.11 -27.61 -1.71
C ARG A 182 10.31 -26.83 -1.21
N ILE A 183 10.36 -26.59 0.10
CA ILE A 183 11.48 -25.95 0.81
C ILE A 183 12.05 -26.94 1.84
N GLU A 184 13.37 -27.04 1.89
CA GLU A 184 14.06 -27.96 2.79
C GLU A 184 15.24 -27.28 3.48
N PHE A 185 15.34 -27.45 4.78
CA PHE A 185 16.46 -27.02 5.62
C PHE A 185 17.14 -28.26 6.20
N LYS A 186 18.44 -28.39 5.94
CA LYS A 186 19.20 -29.55 6.39
C LYS A 186 19.40 -29.57 7.89
N ALA A 187 19.48 -30.76 8.47
CA ALA A 187 19.81 -30.96 9.86
C ALA A 187 21.05 -30.16 10.26
N GLY A 188 20.99 -29.48 11.39
CA GLY A 188 22.06 -28.65 11.90
C GLY A 188 22.25 -27.28 11.21
N SER A 189 21.50 -26.98 10.14
CA SER A 189 21.56 -25.67 9.47
C SER A 189 20.83 -24.56 10.24
N VAL A 190 19.90 -24.91 11.11
CA VAL A 190 19.16 -23.98 11.97
C VAL A 190 19.49 -24.32 13.42
N PRO A 191 20.26 -23.48 14.13
CA PRO A 191 20.63 -23.71 15.53
C PRO A 191 19.44 -23.53 16.47
N ASP A 192 19.56 -24.06 17.68
CA ASP A 192 18.65 -23.77 18.78
C ASP A 192 18.53 -22.25 18.96
N TYR A 193 17.31 -21.76 19.13
CA TYR A 193 17.06 -20.31 19.11
C TYR A 193 16.33 -19.82 20.35
N VAL A 194 16.53 -18.56 20.69
CA VAL A 194 15.93 -17.92 21.86
C VAL A 194 14.45 -17.62 21.62
N ILE A 195 13.64 -17.98 22.60
CA ILE A 195 12.20 -17.65 22.64
C ILE A 195 11.85 -16.66 23.75
N VAL A 196 12.64 -16.62 24.85
CA VAL A 196 12.49 -15.68 25.94
C VAL A 196 13.87 -15.15 26.32
N ARG A 197 13.99 -13.83 26.45
CA ARG A 197 15.22 -13.15 26.86
C ARG A 197 15.52 -13.34 28.34
N PRO A 198 16.77 -13.12 28.80
CA PRO A 198 17.11 -13.20 30.23
C PRO A 198 16.29 -12.24 31.11
N ASN A 199 15.78 -11.15 30.60
CA ASN A 199 14.89 -10.23 31.34
C ASN A 199 13.44 -10.70 31.44
N GLY A 200 13.11 -11.83 30.82
CA GLY A 200 11.75 -12.42 30.80
C GLY A 200 10.89 -11.99 29.59
N ASP A 201 11.38 -11.13 28.73
CA ASP A 201 10.63 -10.67 27.56
C ASP A 201 10.54 -11.77 26.49
N PRO A 202 9.33 -12.12 26.03
CA PRO A 202 9.18 -13.06 24.93
C PRO A 202 9.61 -12.45 23.61
N LEU A 203 10.18 -13.26 22.73
CA LEU A 203 10.56 -12.86 21.39
C LEU A 203 9.48 -13.24 20.34
N TYR A 204 9.55 -12.59 19.17
CA TYR A 204 8.74 -12.93 18.01
C TYR A 204 8.73 -14.43 17.68
N THR A 205 9.83 -15.11 17.89
CA THR A 205 10.01 -16.54 17.69
C THR A 205 9.08 -17.40 18.55
N LEU A 206 8.56 -16.88 19.64
CA LEU A 206 7.54 -17.50 20.49
C LEU A 206 6.17 -16.88 20.25
N THR A 207 6.05 -15.56 20.31
CA THR A 207 4.76 -14.86 20.36
C THR A 207 3.95 -15.06 19.09
N ASN A 208 4.58 -14.99 17.92
CA ASN A 208 3.90 -15.11 16.64
C ASN A 208 3.31 -16.51 16.42
N PRO A 209 4.07 -17.63 16.55
CA PRO A 209 3.50 -18.97 16.39
C PRO A 209 2.47 -19.34 17.46
N VAL A 210 2.66 -18.91 18.71
CA VAL A 210 1.71 -19.14 19.80
C VAL A 210 0.37 -18.48 19.52
N ASP A 211 0.40 -17.22 19.07
CA ASP A 211 -0.83 -16.51 18.74
C ASP A 211 -1.50 -17.11 17.51
N ASP A 212 -0.75 -17.45 16.47
CA ASP A 212 -1.29 -18.13 15.31
C ASP A 212 -1.97 -19.46 15.70
N ALA A 213 -1.33 -20.24 16.56
CA ALA A 213 -1.89 -21.51 17.07
C ALA A 213 -3.18 -21.29 17.87
N MET A 214 -3.17 -20.36 18.82
CA MET A 214 -4.32 -20.10 19.71
C MET A 214 -5.47 -19.40 18.99
N MET A 215 -5.20 -18.59 17.99
CA MET A 215 -6.18 -17.95 17.10
C MET A 215 -6.60 -18.88 15.95
N ARG A 216 -6.10 -20.11 15.95
CA ARG A 216 -6.46 -21.16 14.97
C ARG A 216 -6.19 -20.76 13.54
N ILE A 217 -5.13 -19.98 13.32
CA ILE A 217 -4.66 -19.65 11.97
C ILE A 217 -4.16 -20.93 11.31
N ASN A 218 -4.71 -21.26 10.16
CA ASN A 218 -4.35 -22.48 9.42
C ASN A 218 -3.66 -22.20 8.08
N VAL A 219 -3.62 -20.92 7.65
CA VAL A 219 -2.87 -20.48 6.48
C VAL A 219 -2.09 -19.22 6.85
N VAL A 220 -0.76 -19.27 6.79
CA VAL A 220 0.15 -18.19 7.13
C VAL A 220 0.72 -17.59 5.85
N LEU A 221 0.18 -16.46 5.43
CA LEU A 221 0.65 -15.69 4.26
C LEU A 221 1.44 -14.48 4.74
N ARG A 222 2.70 -14.39 4.32
CA ARG A 222 3.63 -13.34 4.76
C ARG A 222 4.75 -13.09 3.76
N GLY A 223 5.57 -12.07 3.99
CA GLY A 223 6.73 -11.78 3.14
C GLY A 223 7.82 -12.86 3.21
N GLU A 224 8.56 -13.04 2.12
CA GLU A 224 9.67 -14.01 2.04
C GLU A 224 10.86 -13.71 2.95
N ASP A 225 10.95 -12.49 3.50
CA ASP A 225 11.91 -12.15 4.54
C ASP A 225 11.76 -12.99 5.83
N LEU A 226 10.61 -13.60 6.02
CA LEU A 226 10.33 -14.52 7.13
C LEU A 226 10.49 -16.00 6.75
N LEU A 227 10.90 -16.31 5.53
CA LEU A 227 11.09 -17.69 5.08
C LEU A 227 12.11 -18.46 5.93
N SER A 228 13.23 -17.82 6.29
CA SER A 228 14.26 -18.41 7.15
C SER A 228 13.81 -18.66 8.59
N SER A 229 12.72 -18.04 9.03
CA SER A 229 12.12 -18.29 10.34
C SER A 229 11.18 -19.49 10.36
N THR A 230 10.72 -19.92 9.20
CA THR A 230 9.70 -20.97 9.07
C THR A 230 10.15 -22.33 9.64
N PRO A 231 11.38 -22.83 9.44
CA PRO A 231 11.80 -24.10 10.04
C PRO A 231 11.76 -24.06 11.58
N ARG A 232 12.09 -22.91 12.20
CA ARG A 232 11.97 -22.71 13.65
C ARG A 232 10.51 -22.82 14.09
N GLN A 233 9.61 -22.19 13.37
CA GLN A 233 8.18 -22.20 13.68
C GLN A 233 7.57 -23.59 13.48
N ILE A 234 7.96 -24.34 12.45
CA ILE A 234 7.49 -25.71 12.24
C ILE A 234 7.87 -26.59 13.42
N VAL A 235 9.11 -26.51 13.90
CA VAL A 235 9.56 -27.29 15.07
C VAL A 235 8.77 -26.86 16.32
N LEU A 236 8.61 -25.57 16.55
CA LEU A 236 7.80 -25.09 17.66
C LEU A 236 6.35 -25.57 17.57
N TYR A 237 5.73 -25.53 16.38
CA TYR A 237 4.36 -26.05 16.19
C TYR A 237 4.25 -27.52 16.52
N ARG A 238 5.22 -28.36 16.18
CA ARG A 238 5.24 -29.78 16.58
C ARG A 238 5.14 -29.92 18.11
N TYR A 239 5.92 -29.15 18.85
CA TYR A 239 5.88 -29.11 20.31
C TYR A 239 4.55 -28.55 20.86
N LEU A 240 4.03 -27.49 20.25
CA LEU A 240 2.74 -26.92 20.63
C LEU A 240 1.57 -27.88 20.39
N ILE A 241 1.63 -28.71 19.34
CA ILE A 241 0.63 -29.76 19.09
C ILE A 241 0.72 -30.84 20.15
N GLU A 242 1.92 -31.30 20.50
CA GLU A 242 2.10 -32.34 21.58
C GLU A 242 1.66 -31.82 22.95
N LEU A 243 1.80 -30.51 23.20
CA LEU A 243 1.33 -29.85 24.43
C LEU A 243 -0.16 -29.50 24.41
N GLY A 244 -0.86 -29.73 23.30
CA GLY A 244 -2.28 -29.39 23.17
C GLY A 244 -2.56 -27.87 23.02
N VAL A 245 -1.55 -27.05 22.76
CA VAL A 245 -1.69 -25.62 22.50
C VAL A 245 -2.14 -25.36 21.08
N ALA A 246 -1.57 -26.08 20.12
CA ALA A 246 -1.97 -26.06 18.71
C ALA A 246 -2.76 -27.36 18.36
N LYS A 247 -3.70 -27.24 17.40
CA LYS A 247 -4.44 -28.42 16.90
C LYS A 247 -3.71 -29.05 15.71
N GLU A 248 -3.19 -28.23 14.82
CA GLU A 248 -2.61 -28.65 13.54
C GLU A 248 -1.51 -27.71 13.10
N MET A 249 -0.69 -28.19 12.16
CA MET A 249 0.33 -27.38 11.49
C MET A 249 -0.34 -26.49 10.45
N PRO A 250 -0.09 -25.17 10.44
CA PRO A 250 -0.62 -24.31 9.37
C PRO A 250 0.12 -24.55 8.06
N LEU A 251 -0.52 -24.22 6.95
CA LEU A 251 0.15 -24.05 5.66
C LEU A 251 0.86 -22.70 5.62
N PHE A 252 1.96 -22.64 4.89
CA PHE A 252 2.76 -21.41 4.74
C PHE A 252 2.79 -20.99 3.28
N GLY A 253 2.69 -19.67 3.04
CA GLY A 253 2.89 -19.05 1.74
C GLY A 253 3.76 -17.80 1.90
N HIS A 254 4.92 -17.79 1.25
CA HIS A 254 5.88 -16.69 1.33
C HIS A 254 5.87 -15.86 0.03
N MET A 255 5.29 -14.67 0.14
CA MET A 255 5.14 -13.72 -0.96
C MET A 255 6.49 -13.10 -1.35
N PRO A 256 6.73 -12.85 -2.63
CA PRO A 256 7.97 -12.28 -3.11
C PRO A 256 8.19 -10.86 -2.59
N TYR A 257 9.45 -10.44 -2.57
CA TYR A 257 9.82 -9.05 -2.30
C TYR A 257 9.16 -8.09 -3.30
N VAL A 258 8.85 -6.89 -2.81
CA VAL A 258 8.60 -5.73 -3.66
C VAL A 258 9.93 -5.00 -3.84
N MET A 259 10.39 -4.93 -5.09
CA MET A 259 11.64 -4.29 -5.45
C MET A 259 11.37 -2.84 -5.86
N GLY A 260 12.23 -1.94 -5.43
CA GLY A 260 12.30 -0.56 -5.91
C GLY A 260 13.20 -0.43 -7.13
N GLN A 261 13.72 0.76 -7.35
CA GLN A 261 14.66 1.03 -8.44
C GLN A 261 16.01 0.33 -8.21
N GLY A 262 16.66 -0.06 -9.29
CA GLY A 262 18.02 -0.60 -9.27
C GLY A 262 18.18 -1.98 -8.61
N ASN A 263 17.19 -2.86 -8.68
CA ASN A 263 17.21 -4.20 -8.10
C ASN A 263 17.42 -4.25 -6.58
N LYS A 264 17.04 -3.19 -5.86
CA LYS A 264 17.04 -3.16 -4.40
C LYS A 264 15.62 -3.39 -3.89
N LYS A 265 15.50 -4.09 -2.76
CA LYS A 265 14.22 -4.19 -2.03
C LYS A 265 13.72 -2.77 -1.74
N LEU A 266 12.43 -2.54 -2.00
CA LEU A 266 11.78 -1.27 -1.66
C LEU A 266 11.85 -1.07 -0.14
N SER A 267 12.52 0.01 0.27
CA SER A 267 12.77 0.29 1.66
C SER A 267 11.71 1.25 2.22
N LYS A 268 11.52 1.24 3.54
CA LYS A 268 10.64 2.20 4.24
C LYS A 268 11.08 3.67 4.04
N ARG A 269 12.32 3.91 3.59
CA ARG A 269 12.86 5.26 3.32
C ARG A 269 12.56 5.76 1.91
N ASP A 270 12.17 4.86 1.02
CA ASP A 270 11.82 5.23 -0.35
C ASP A 270 10.43 5.90 -0.35
N PRO A 271 10.26 7.10 -0.93
CA PRO A 271 8.97 7.79 -0.96
C PRO A 271 7.86 6.92 -1.54
N GLU A 272 8.16 6.12 -2.56
CA GLU A 272 7.22 5.20 -3.22
C GLU A 272 6.70 4.08 -2.29
N SER A 273 7.36 3.85 -1.15
CA SER A 273 6.89 2.88 -0.16
C SER A 273 5.80 3.44 0.76
N ASN A 274 5.71 4.76 0.91
CA ASN A 274 4.78 5.41 1.83
C ASN A 274 3.34 5.39 1.29
N LEU A 275 2.46 4.66 1.96
CA LEU A 275 1.06 4.53 1.56
C LEU A 275 0.33 5.89 1.52
N PHE A 276 0.50 6.70 2.56
CA PHE A 276 -0.21 7.98 2.66
C PHE A 276 0.27 9.02 1.65
N LEU A 277 1.53 8.92 1.21
CA LEU A 277 2.02 9.77 0.13
C LEU A 277 1.26 9.49 -1.18
N HIS A 278 0.93 8.23 -1.46
CA HIS A 278 0.12 7.90 -2.63
C HIS A 278 -1.30 8.45 -2.51
N ARG A 279 -1.93 8.33 -1.34
CA ARG A 279 -3.23 8.97 -1.06
C ARG A 279 -3.17 10.48 -1.29
N ASP A 280 -2.20 11.14 -0.69
CA ASP A 280 -2.04 12.59 -0.76
C ASP A 280 -1.73 13.07 -2.19
N ASN A 281 -1.07 12.24 -2.98
CA ASN A 281 -0.84 12.48 -4.41
C ASN A 281 -2.07 12.23 -5.30
N GLY A 282 -3.16 11.70 -4.73
CA GLY A 282 -4.42 11.56 -5.45
C GLY A 282 -4.72 10.17 -5.99
N PHE A 283 -4.03 9.13 -5.51
CA PHE A 283 -4.49 7.77 -5.74
C PHE A 283 -5.82 7.53 -5.05
N ILE A 284 -6.71 6.83 -5.73
CA ILE A 284 -7.93 6.28 -5.12
C ILE A 284 -7.68 4.84 -4.67
N ARG A 285 -8.42 4.39 -3.66
CA ARG A 285 -8.24 3.06 -3.08
C ARG A 285 -8.35 1.94 -4.12
N GLU A 286 -9.30 2.05 -5.04
CA GLU A 286 -9.55 1.07 -6.09
C GLU A 286 -8.34 0.90 -7.02
N GLY A 287 -7.77 2.01 -7.45
CA GLY A 287 -6.58 2.00 -8.31
C GLY A 287 -5.34 1.49 -7.59
N LEU A 288 -5.14 1.92 -6.36
CA LEU A 288 -3.98 1.50 -5.58
C LEU A 288 -4.04 0.02 -5.22
N LEU A 289 -5.18 -0.49 -4.74
CA LEU A 289 -5.37 -1.91 -4.41
C LEU A 289 -5.21 -2.79 -5.66
N ASN A 290 -5.80 -2.40 -6.78
CA ASN A 290 -5.62 -3.13 -8.05
C ASN A 290 -4.14 -3.22 -8.43
N TYR A 291 -3.40 -2.11 -8.35
CA TYR A 291 -1.99 -2.11 -8.67
C TYR A 291 -1.16 -2.98 -7.69
N LEU A 292 -1.43 -2.89 -6.39
CA LEU A 292 -0.74 -3.70 -5.38
C LEU A 292 -1.00 -5.20 -5.58
N ALA A 293 -2.18 -5.58 -6.05
CA ALA A 293 -2.49 -6.97 -6.39
C ALA A 293 -1.60 -7.50 -7.52
N LEU A 294 -1.22 -6.67 -8.48
CA LEU A 294 -0.31 -7.03 -9.58
C LEU A 294 1.13 -7.25 -9.12
N LEU A 295 1.47 -6.87 -7.90
CA LEU A 295 2.79 -7.14 -7.32
C LEU A 295 2.90 -8.59 -6.83
N GLY A 296 2.80 -9.53 -7.74
CA GLY A 296 2.93 -10.95 -7.51
C GLY A 296 1.74 -11.79 -7.99
N TRP A 297 0.61 -11.18 -8.37
CA TRP A 297 -0.56 -11.89 -8.87
C TRP A 297 -1.11 -11.20 -10.13
N SER A 298 -1.92 -11.90 -10.91
CA SER A 298 -2.62 -11.35 -12.07
C SER A 298 -3.95 -12.06 -12.27
N ILE A 299 -4.99 -11.31 -12.64
CA ILE A 299 -6.31 -11.88 -12.90
C ILE A 299 -6.37 -12.67 -14.21
N ALA A 300 -5.62 -12.19 -15.21
CA ALA A 300 -5.45 -12.83 -16.51
C ALA A 300 -4.14 -12.35 -17.15
N PRO A 301 -3.57 -13.08 -18.13
CA PRO A 301 -2.27 -12.74 -18.74
C PRO A 301 -2.23 -11.37 -19.44
N ASP A 302 -3.38 -10.92 -19.96
CA ASP A 302 -3.52 -9.71 -20.79
C ASP A 302 -4.42 -8.64 -20.15
N ARG A 303 -4.70 -8.77 -18.85
CA ARG A 303 -5.61 -7.87 -18.15
C ARG A 303 -5.01 -7.37 -16.84
N ASP A 304 -4.79 -6.05 -16.75
CA ASP A 304 -4.23 -5.40 -15.57
C ASP A 304 -5.27 -4.68 -14.70
N VAL A 305 -6.39 -4.26 -15.28
CA VAL A 305 -7.43 -3.48 -14.59
C VAL A 305 -8.60 -4.38 -14.19
N PHE A 306 -8.91 -4.39 -12.91
CA PHE A 306 -10.01 -5.17 -12.33
C PHE A 306 -10.48 -4.54 -11.00
N SER A 307 -11.70 -4.86 -10.62
CA SER A 307 -12.26 -4.46 -9.32
C SER A 307 -11.83 -5.41 -8.21
N MET A 308 -12.01 -4.99 -6.95
CA MET A 308 -11.77 -5.88 -5.81
C MET A 308 -12.77 -7.05 -5.75
N ASP A 309 -14.00 -6.87 -6.22
CA ASP A 309 -14.97 -7.97 -6.35
C ASP A 309 -14.49 -9.02 -7.33
N GLU A 310 -13.96 -8.62 -8.48
CA GLU A 310 -13.35 -9.53 -9.44
C GLU A 310 -12.11 -10.22 -8.88
N MET A 311 -11.28 -9.51 -8.10
CA MET A 311 -10.15 -10.11 -7.41
C MET A 311 -10.61 -11.18 -6.42
N ILE A 312 -11.60 -10.89 -5.58
CA ILE A 312 -12.18 -11.85 -4.63
C ILE A 312 -12.70 -13.10 -5.36
N GLU A 313 -13.35 -12.93 -6.50
CA GLU A 313 -13.87 -14.05 -7.27
C GLU A 313 -12.77 -14.98 -7.80
N LYS A 314 -11.60 -14.43 -8.15
CA LYS A 314 -10.54 -15.16 -8.87
C LYS A 314 -9.28 -15.43 -8.06
N PHE A 315 -9.11 -14.79 -6.90
CA PHE A 315 -7.85 -14.87 -6.15
C PHE A 315 -7.64 -16.27 -5.59
N ASP A 316 -6.45 -16.79 -5.81
CA ASP A 316 -5.92 -17.99 -5.14
C ASP A 316 -4.45 -17.71 -4.85
N VAL A 317 -4.06 -17.84 -3.59
CA VAL A 317 -2.68 -17.60 -3.18
C VAL A 317 -1.69 -18.52 -3.90
N ARG A 318 -2.14 -19.69 -4.35
CA ARG A 318 -1.31 -20.65 -5.10
C ARG A 318 -0.92 -20.14 -6.49
N ASP A 319 -1.62 -19.14 -7.02
CA ASP A 319 -1.32 -18.48 -8.30
C ASP A 319 -0.32 -17.33 -8.14
N VAL A 320 0.03 -16.96 -6.90
CA VAL A 320 1.04 -15.92 -6.63
C VAL A 320 2.41 -16.40 -7.11
N LYS A 321 3.09 -15.54 -7.85
CA LYS A 321 4.42 -15.82 -8.40
C LYS A 321 5.50 -15.68 -7.33
N ALA A 322 6.48 -16.58 -7.34
CA ALA A 322 7.60 -16.56 -6.41
C ALA A 322 8.66 -15.49 -6.73
N ASN A 323 8.73 -15.04 -7.98
CA ASN A 323 9.71 -14.04 -8.41
C ASN A 323 9.44 -12.66 -7.81
N PRO A 324 10.50 -11.89 -7.45
CA PRO A 324 10.34 -10.53 -6.97
C PRO A 324 9.51 -9.66 -7.94
N ALA A 325 8.60 -8.87 -7.39
CA ALA A 325 7.79 -7.92 -8.13
C ALA A 325 8.43 -6.53 -8.05
N ARG A 326 8.48 -5.81 -9.18
CA ARG A 326 9.03 -4.45 -9.23
C ARG A 326 7.92 -3.43 -9.10
N PHE A 327 8.10 -2.47 -8.19
CA PHE A 327 7.23 -1.31 -8.07
C PHE A 327 7.49 -0.35 -9.25
N ASP A 328 6.44 -0.05 -10.00
CA ASP A 328 6.45 0.85 -11.16
C ASP A 328 5.37 1.92 -10.95
N ILE A 329 5.79 3.12 -10.61
CA ILE A 329 4.87 4.23 -10.29
C ILE A 329 4.07 4.68 -11.52
N ASP A 330 4.65 4.63 -12.71
CA ASP A 330 3.95 5.05 -13.94
C ASP A 330 2.82 4.05 -14.28
N LYS A 331 3.07 2.77 -14.10
CA LYS A 331 2.03 1.73 -14.23
C LYS A 331 0.95 1.90 -13.17
N ALA A 332 1.32 2.19 -11.94
CA ALA A 332 0.36 2.47 -10.86
C ALA A 332 -0.55 3.65 -11.19
N ILE A 333 0.03 4.76 -11.67
CA ILE A 333 -0.70 5.96 -12.09
C ILE A 333 -1.65 5.65 -13.27
N SER A 334 -1.19 4.86 -14.24
CA SER A 334 -2.01 4.46 -15.39
C SER A 334 -3.23 3.65 -14.95
N ILE A 335 -3.06 2.69 -14.05
CA ILE A 335 -4.15 1.89 -13.50
C ILE A 335 -5.12 2.77 -12.68
N ASN A 336 -4.57 3.67 -11.87
CA ASN A 336 -5.37 4.61 -11.09
C ASN A 336 -6.26 5.50 -12.00
N ALA A 337 -5.70 5.97 -13.12
CA ALA A 337 -6.43 6.75 -14.11
C ALA A 337 -7.65 5.98 -14.68
N GLU A 338 -7.49 4.68 -14.96
CA GLU A 338 -8.61 3.84 -15.41
C GLU A 338 -9.71 3.77 -14.35
N HIS A 339 -9.34 3.56 -13.08
CA HIS A 339 -10.30 3.53 -11.98
C HIS A 339 -10.98 4.87 -11.74
N ILE A 340 -10.28 6.00 -11.88
CA ILE A 340 -10.91 7.33 -11.82
C ILE A 340 -11.97 7.47 -12.91
N ARG A 341 -11.69 7.02 -14.13
CA ARG A 341 -12.67 7.08 -15.24
C ARG A 341 -13.90 6.23 -15.00
N MET A 342 -13.80 5.18 -14.21
CA MET A 342 -14.93 4.29 -13.87
C MET A 342 -15.81 4.80 -12.73
N LEU A 343 -15.37 5.83 -12.00
CA LEU A 343 -16.18 6.41 -10.92
C LEU A 343 -17.43 7.08 -11.49
N GLU A 344 -18.54 6.98 -10.77
CA GLU A 344 -19.69 7.84 -11.01
C GLU A 344 -19.26 9.31 -10.89
N PRO A 345 -19.74 10.23 -11.75
CA PRO A 345 -19.29 11.62 -11.75
C PRO A 345 -19.42 12.32 -10.40
N GLN A 346 -20.48 12.07 -9.66
CA GLN A 346 -20.67 12.66 -8.34
C GLN A 346 -19.68 12.09 -7.30
N ASP A 347 -19.35 10.79 -7.35
CA ASP A 347 -18.34 10.20 -6.48
C ASP A 347 -16.94 10.75 -6.80
N PHE A 348 -16.61 10.90 -8.08
CA PHE A 348 -15.40 11.58 -8.51
C PHE A 348 -15.29 13.00 -7.92
N LEU A 349 -16.35 13.80 -8.03
CA LEU A 349 -16.38 15.17 -7.50
C LEU A 349 -16.26 15.19 -5.98
N ASN A 350 -16.99 14.33 -5.27
CA ASN A 350 -16.90 14.24 -3.82
C ASN A 350 -15.47 13.96 -3.34
N ARG A 351 -14.79 13.05 -4.03
CA ARG A 351 -13.39 12.68 -3.71
C ARG A 351 -12.37 13.76 -4.11
N ALA A 352 -12.69 14.61 -5.09
CA ALA A 352 -11.82 15.70 -5.54
C ALA A 352 -11.83 16.90 -4.59
N VAL A 353 -12.93 17.18 -3.89
CA VAL A 353 -13.08 18.38 -3.03
C VAL A 353 -11.93 18.57 -2.02
N PRO A 354 -11.47 17.55 -1.27
CA PRO A 354 -10.34 17.72 -0.35
C PRO A 354 -9.05 18.21 -1.04
N TYR A 355 -8.80 17.79 -2.28
CA TYR A 355 -7.64 18.23 -3.06
C TYR A 355 -7.81 19.67 -3.56
N LEU A 356 -9.03 20.05 -3.96
CA LEU A 356 -9.37 21.42 -4.33
C LEU A 356 -9.17 22.37 -3.16
N LYS A 357 -9.59 21.98 -1.95
CA LYS A 357 -9.36 22.76 -0.73
C LYS A 357 -7.87 22.87 -0.41
N ARG A 358 -7.14 21.77 -0.42
CA ARG A 358 -5.71 21.75 -0.14
C ARG A 358 -4.95 22.72 -1.05
N ASP A 359 -5.31 22.78 -2.32
CA ASP A 359 -4.66 23.59 -3.32
C ASP A 359 -5.26 25.02 -3.41
N GLY A 360 -6.16 25.37 -2.48
CA GLY A 360 -6.72 26.73 -2.33
C GLY A 360 -7.73 27.14 -3.41
N VAL A 361 -8.27 26.18 -4.15
CA VAL A 361 -9.25 26.42 -5.23
C VAL A 361 -10.66 26.64 -4.65
N VAL A 362 -10.99 25.92 -3.59
CA VAL A 362 -12.22 26.09 -2.79
C VAL A 362 -11.89 26.18 -1.31
N SER A 363 -12.80 26.73 -0.51
CA SER A 363 -12.65 26.78 0.96
C SER A 363 -13.34 25.62 1.68
N ALA A 364 -14.27 24.93 1.00
CA ALA A 364 -15.09 23.87 1.55
C ALA A 364 -14.32 22.55 1.75
N ASP A 365 -14.70 21.81 2.82
CA ASP A 365 -14.14 20.48 3.14
C ASP A 365 -14.89 19.35 2.44
N SER A 366 -16.11 19.60 2.01
CA SER A 366 -17.00 18.60 1.43
C SER A 366 -17.85 19.21 0.33
N TRP A 367 -18.43 18.35 -0.50
CA TRP A 367 -19.32 18.74 -1.58
C TRP A 367 -20.51 19.59 -1.08
N ASP A 368 -21.12 19.18 0.03
CA ASP A 368 -22.31 19.88 0.59
C ASP A 368 -21.98 21.28 1.15
N ALA A 369 -20.72 21.51 1.49
CA ALA A 369 -20.25 22.81 1.98
C ALA A 369 -19.84 23.78 0.86
N LEU A 370 -19.81 23.34 -0.40
CA LEU A 370 -19.57 24.19 -1.56
C LEU A 370 -20.75 25.14 -1.80
N THR A 371 -20.47 26.30 -2.41
CA THR A 371 -21.50 27.20 -2.92
C THR A 371 -22.26 26.59 -4.10
N ASP A 372 -23.47 27.10 -4.37
CA ASP A 372 -24.26 26.64 -5.53
C ASP A 372 -23.49 26.83 -6.84
N ARG A 373 -22.82 27.98 -7.00
CA ARG A 373 -21.99 28.29 -8.17
C ARG A 373 -20.83 27.29 -8.32
N GLU A 374 -20.12 26.98 -7.24
CA GLU A 374 -19.02 26.00 -7.28
C GLU A 374 -19.53 24.61 -7.70
N ARG A 375 -20.66 24.17 -7.13
CA ARG A 375 -21.29 22.90 -7.51
C ARG A 375 -21.73 22.88 -8.98
N GLU A 376 -22.30 23.95 -9.46
CA GLU A 376 -22.74 24.07 -10.86
C GLU A 376 -21.55 23.96 -11.83
N ILE A 377 -20.49 24.73 -11.58
CA ILE A 377 -19.27 24.69 -12.39
C ILE A 377 -18.60 23.33 -12.36
N LEU A 378 -18.43 22.74 -11.18
CA LEU A 378 -17.78 21.44 -11.02
C LEU A 378 -18.60 20.32 -11.67
N THR A 379 -19.93 20.38 -11.59
CA THR A 379 -20.82 19.42 -12.26
C THR A 379 -20.67 19.52 -13.79
N ALA A 380 -20.64 20.72 -14.33
CA ALA A 380 -20.43 20.95 -15.76
C ALA A 380 -19.01 20.55 -16.21
N ALA A 381 -18.02 20.72 -15.36
CA ALA A 381 -16.62 20.39 -15.64
C ALA A 381 -16.30 18.89 -15.54
N ALA A 382 -17.04 18.12 -14.74
CA ALA A 382 -16.73 16.71 -14.48
C ALA A 382 -16.55 15.87 -15.75
N PRO A 383 -17.45 15.89 -16.76
CA PRO A 383 -17.24 15.13 -18.00
C PRO A 383 -16.03 15.55 -18.81
N LEU A 384 -15.53 16.78 -18.60
CA LEU A 384 -14.35 17.33 -19.29
C LEU A 384 -13.06 16.97 -18.57
N VAL A 385 -13.09 16.82 -17.25
CA VAL A 385 -11.92 16.70 -16.40
C VAL A 385 -11.66 15.25 -16.00
N GLN A 386 -12.69 14.51 -15.59
CA GLN A 386 -12.55 13.13 -15.13
C GLN A 386 -11.81 12.22 -16.12
N PRO A 387 -12.08 12.25 -17.46
CA PRO A 387 -11.34 11.42 -18.41
C PRO A 387 -9.88 11.82 -18.63
N ARG A 388 -9.47 12.99 -18.15
CA ARG A 388 -8.16 13.60 -18.41
C ARG A 388 -7.21 13.58 -17.24
N VAL A 389 -7.69 13.37 -16.03
CA VAL A 389 -6.85 13.28 -14.84
C VAL A 389 -6.46 11.83 -14.54
N ARG A 390 -5.25 11.66 -14.02
CA ARG A 390 -4.71 10.36 -13.62
C ARG A 390 -4.66 10.21 -12.11
N LEU A 391 -4.61 11.34 -11.42
CA LEU A 391 -4.58 11.48 -9.97
C LEU A 391 -5.57 12.58 -9.55
N LEU A 392 -6.23 12.42 -8.42
CA LEU A 392 -7.18 13.44 -7.93
C LEU A 392 -6.49 14.79 -7.63
N SER A 393 -5.19 14.77 -7.32
CA SER A 393 -4.40 16.01 -7.15
C SER A 393 -4.28 16.86 -8.41
N GLU A 394 -4.53 16.29 -9.58
CA GLU A 394 -4.48 17.01 -10.86
C GLU A 394 -5.75 17.84 -11.13
N VAL A 395 -6.86 17.55 -10.40
CA VAL A 395 -8.17 18.19 -10.64
C VAL A 395 -8.11 19.69 -10.39
N ALA A 396 -7.45 20.13 -9.32
CA ALA A 396 -7.29 21.56 -8.99
C ALA A 396 -6.68 22.36 -10.13
N GLY A 397 -5.65 21.82 -10.78
CA GLY A 397 -5.01 22.43 -11.94
C GLY A 397 -5.92 22.52 -13.18
N MET A 398 -6.91 21.64 -13.27
CA MET A 398 -7.86 21.62 -14.38
C MET A 398 -9.05 22.58 -14.16
N VAL A 399 -9.58 22.66 -12.94
CA VAL A 399 -10.81 23.41 -12.67
C VAL A 399 -10.57 24.80 -12.05
N GLY A 400 -9.36 25.09 -11.57
CA GLY A 400 -9.08 26.35 -10.87
C GLY A 400 -9.45 27.58 -11.69
N SER A 401 -9.13 27.57 -12.98
CA SER A 401 -9.50 28.66 -13.89
C SER A 401 -11.01 28.78 -14.15
N LEU A 402 -11.75 27.68 -14.05
CA LEU A 402 -13.22 27.68 -14.22
C LEU A 402 -13.92 28.28 -13.01
N LEU A 403 -13.38 28.08 -11.81
CA LEU A 403 -13.93 28.58 -10.55
C LEU A 403 -13.51 30.02 -10.25
N SER A 404 -12.41 30.52 -10.85
CA SER A 404 -11.95 31.89 -10.68
C SER A 404 -12.82 32.87 -11.47
N GLU A 405 -13.09 34.06 -10.89
CA GLU A 405 -13.77 35.20 -11.54
C GLU A 405 -12.78 36.27 -12.03
N GLU A 406 -11.48 36.01 -11.87
CA GLU A 406 -10.45 36.99 -12.29
C GLU A 406 -10.49 37.25 -13.81
N GLY A 407 -10.44 38.51 -14.17
CA GLY A 407 -10.40 38.99 -15.56
C GLY A 407 -9.04 38.86 -16.23
N TYR A 408 -8.03 38.43 -15.48
CA TYR A 408 -6.68 38.10 -15.99
C TYR A 408 -6.08 36.97 -15.19
N ILE A 409 -5.54 35.99 -15.87
CA ILE A 409 -4.79 34.88 -15.26
C ILE A 409 -3.35 34.97 -15.76
N GLU A 410 -2.41 35.10 -14.83
CA GLU A 410 -1.00 35.11 -15.16
C GLU A 410 -0.58 33.79 -15.81
N PRO A 411 -0.08 33.77 -17.03
CA PRO A 411 0.31 32.54 -17.71
C PRO A 411 1.52 31.89 -17.04
N ALA A 412 1.42 30.58 -16.81
CA ALA A 412 2.54 29.76 -16.38
C ALA A 412 3.68 29.80 -17.41
N ALA A 413 4.91 29.56 -16.96
CA ALA A 413 6.11 29.69 -17.81
C ALA A 413 6.07 28.80 -19.07
N ASP A 414 5.49 27.62 -19.00
CA ASP A 414 5.32 26.70 -20.14
C ASP A 414 4.18 27.13 -21.07
N ALA A 415 3.12 27.76 -20.54
CA ALA A 415 2.04 28.36 -21.33
C ALA A 415 2.48 29.59 -22.10
N ARG A 416 3.31 30.43 -21.49
CA ARG A 416 3.91 31.62 -22.17
C ARG A 416 4.64 31.24 -23.46
N LYS A 417 5.26 30.07 -23.53
CA LYS A 417 5.94 29.59 -24.75
C LYS A 417 4.98 29.34 -25.92
N GLN A 418 3.68 29.25 -25.67
CA GLN A 418 2.67 29.15 -26.73
C GLN A 418 2.26 30.50 -27.32
N LEU A 419 2.56 31.60 -26.62
CA LEU A 419 2.32 32.94 -27.08
C LEU A 419 3.43 33.35 -28.06
N LYS A 420 3.14 33.29 -29.37
CA LYS A 420 4.04 33.67 -30.44
C LYS A 420 3.84 35.15 -30.81
N GLU A 421 4.65 35.69 -31.70
CA GLU A 421 4.55 37.08 -32.16
C GLU A 421 3.16 37.46 -32.71
N SER A 422 2.42 36.46 -33.22
CA SER A 422 1.05 36.67 -33.71
C SER A 422 -0.01 36.69 -32.59
N ALA A 423 0.35 36.40 -31.32
CA ALA A 423 -0.63 36.28 -30.24
C ALA A 423 -1.45 37.56 -30.01
N PRO A 424 -0.88 38.77 -30.01
CA PRO A 424 -1.67 39.99 -29.87
C PRO A 424 -2.72 40.19 -30.98
N GLU A 425 -2.35 39.95 -32.24
CA GLU A 425 -3.27 40.07 -33.38
C GLU A 425 -4.37 39.00 -33.34
N VAL A 426 -4.03 37.76 -32.95
CA VAL A 426 -4.99 36.69 -32.77
C VAL A 426 -6.02 37.03 -31.68
N LEU A 427 -5.57 37.60 -30.55
CA LEU A 427 -6.47 38.02 -29.47
C LEU A 427 -7.36 39.21 -29.91
N ASP A 428 -6.82 40.19 -30.63
CA ASP A 428 -7.63 41.30 -31.14
C ASP A 428 -8.75 40.79 -32.06
N LYS A 429 -8.45 39.85 -32.97
CA LYS A 429 -9.46 39.23 -33.87
C LYS A 429 -10.47 38.37 -33.10
N ALA A 430 -9.99 37.62 -32.10
CA ALA A 430 -10.87 36.82 -31.27
C ALA A 430 -11.85 37.70 -30.47
N ILE A 431 -11.38 38.76 -29.84
CA ILE A 431 -12.18 39.73 -29.09
C ILE A 431 -13.26 40.33 -30.03
N ALA A 432 -12.84 40.83 -31.18
CA ALA A 432 -13.76 41.46 -32.13
C ALA A 432 -14.86 40.49 -32.62
N ALA A 433 -14.52 39.25 -32.90
CA ALA A 433 -15.47 38.22 -33.30
C ALA A 433 -16.50 37.85 -32.19
N LEU A 434 -16.00 37.77 -30.96
CA LEU A 434 -16.83 37.33 -29.81
C LEU A 434 -17.71 38.44 -29.22
N GLU A 435 -17.35 39.72 -29.42
CA GLU A 435 -18.19 40.86 -28.96
C GLU A 435 -19.60 40.81 -29.54
N GLY A 436 -19.73 40.33 -30.80
CA GLY A 436 -21.02 40.17 -31.49
C GLY A 436 -21.86 38.97 -31.10
N VAL A 437 -21.32 38.04 -30.32
CA VAL A 437 -22.07 36.86 -29.88
C VAL A 437 -23.00 37.23 -28.71
N ALA A 438 -24.32 36.93 -28.88
CA ALA A 438 -25.27 37.19 -27.80
C ALA A 438 -25.06 36.25 -26.62
N GLU A 439 -25.51 36.65 -25.42
CA GLU A 439 -25.40 35.84 -24.18
C GLU A 439 -26.07 34.46 -24.35
N ASP A 440 -27.28 34.43 -24.91
CA ASP A 440 -28.01 33.18 -25.14
C ASP A 440 -27.33 32.26 -26.18
N ASP A 441 -26.51 32.83 -27.06
CA ASP A 441 -25.73 32.13 -28.07
C ASP A 441 -24.32 31.76 -27.63
N TRP A 442 -23.95 32.07 -26.35
CA TRP A 442 -22.65 31.74 -25.77
C TRP A 442 -22.55 30.24 -25.43
N LYS A 443 -22.51 29.43 -26.52
CA LYS A 443 -22.51 27.98 -26.49
C LYS A 443 -21.30 27.42 -27.20
N THR A 444 -20.84 26.25 -26.76
CA THR A 444 -19.62 25.58 -27.24
C THR A 444 -19.53 25.56 -28.77
N ASP A 445 -20.55 25.06 -29.46
CA ASP A 445 -20.53 24.91 -30.92
C ASP A 445 -20.46 26.28 -31.63
N ASN A 446 -21.23 27.25 -31.17
CA ASN A 446 -21.24 28.59 -31.76
C ASN A 446 -19.91 29.34 -31.49
N LEU A 447 -19.32 29.17 -30.31
CA LEU A 447 -18.01 29.74 -29.99
C LEU A 447 -16.91 29.14 -30.87
N HIS A 448 -16.96 27.82 -31.07
CA HIS A 448 -16.03 27.13 -31.99
C HIS A 448 -16.17 27.65 -33.42
N GLU A 449 -17.39 27.70 -33.94
CA GLU A 449 -17.66 28.17 -35.30
C GLU A 449 -17.22 29.63 -35.50
N THR A 450 -17.58 30.50 -34.56
CA THR A 450 -17.22 31.95 -34.60
C THR A 450 -15.70 32.14 -34.60
N LEU A 451 -14.97 31.49 -33.70
CA LEU A 451 -13.52 31.63 -33.63
C LEU A 451 -12.80 30.91 -34.78
N ASN A 452 -13.30 29.76 -35.24
CA ASN A 452 -12.72 29.08 -36.38
C ASN A 452 -12.84 29.95 -37.65
N LYS A 453 -14.02 30.53 -37.89
CA LYS A 453 -14.23 31.45 -39.00
C LYS A 453 -13.27 32.64 -38.94
N ALA A 454 -13.23 33.37 -37.80
CA ALA A 454 -12.46 34.58 -37.65
C ALA A 454 -10.96 34.35 -37.68
N LEU A 455 -10.47 33.28 -37.06
CA LEU A 455 -9.05 33.05 -36.86
C LEU A 455 -8.41 32.13 -37.89
N VAL A 456 -9.12 31.04 -38.27
CA VAL A 456 -8.57 30.03 -39.18
C VAL A 456 -8.93 30.34 -40.65
N GLU A 457 -10.23 30.50 -40.94
CA GLU A 457 -10.70 30.67 -42.33
C GLU A 457 -10.36 32.06 -42.86
N GLU A 458 -10.73 33.12 -42.15
CA GLU A 458 -10.51 34.51 -42.56
C GLU A 458 -9.13 35.03 -42.12
N GLY A 459 -8.68 34.63 -40.91
CA GLY A 459 -7.41 35.03 -40.34
C GLY A 459 -6.18 34.31 -40.91
N GLY A 460 -6.39 33.12 -41.50
CA GLY A 460 -5.34 32.30 -42.10
C GLY A 460 -4.39 31.63 -41.13
N TYR A 461 -4.70 31.65 -39.82
CA TYR A 461 -3.85 30.99 -38.81
C TYR A 461 -4.06 29.51 -38.80
N LYS A 462 -2.98 28.75 -38.61
CA LYS A 462 -3.11 27.29 -38.26
C LYS A 462 -3.82 27.16 -36.93
N PRO A 463 -4.67 26.12 -36.72
CA PRO A 463 -5.46 25.95 -35.49
C PRO A 463 -4.68 26.11 -34.19
N ARG A 464 -3.45 25.60 -34.13
CA ARG A 464 -2.59 25.75 -32.95
C ARG A 464 -2.23 27.20 -32.63
N LEU A 465 -1.98 28.03 -33.66
CA LEU A 465 -1.65 29.45 -33.52
C LEU A 465 -2.92 30.27 -33.26
N ALA A 466 -4.07 29.86 -33.81
CA ALA A 466 -5.35 30.49 -33.62
C ALA A 466 -5.89 30.32 -32.19
N PHE A 467 -5.92 29.08 -31.70
CA PHE A 467 -6.55 28.75 -30.40
C PHE A 467 -5.57 28.76 -29.22
N GLY A 468 -4.27 28.70 -29.46
CA GLY A 468 -3.25 28.72 -28.40
C GLY A 468 -3.35 29.95 -27.49
N PRO A 469 -3.30 31.20 -28.03
CA PRO A 469 -3.43 32.40 -27.21
C PRO A 469 -4.76 32.50 -26.47
N VAL A 470 -5.87 32.09 -27.11
CA VAL A 470 -7.21 32.04 -26.47
C VAL A 470 -7.21 31.10 -25.30
N ARG A 471 -6.65 29.90 -25.44
CA ARG A 471 -6.52 28.91 -24.35
C ARG A 471 -5.67 29.46 -23.19
N VAL A 472 -4.56 30.12 -23.51
CA VAL A 472 -3.70 30.72 -22.48
C VAL A 472 -4.44 31.85 -21.74
N ALA A 473 -5.21 32.66 -22.44
CA ALA A 473 -6.05 33.69 -21.82
C ALA A 473 -7.07 33.05 -20.85
N MET A 474 -7.73 31.98 -21.28
CA MET A 474 -8.78 31.35 -20.49
C MET A 474 -8.28 30.60 -19.24
N SER A 475 -7.10 30.00 -19.29
CA SER A 475 -6.65 29.09 -18.24
C SER A 475 -5.30 29.45 -17.60
N GLY A 476 -4.49 30.29 -18.25
CA GLY A 476 -3.11 30.54 -17.84
C GLY A 476 -2.19 29.30 -17.93
N ARG A 477 -2.66 28.19 -18.50
CA ARG A 477 -1.98 26.89 -18.48
C ARG A 477 -1.86 26.29 -19.87
N ARG A 478 -0.84 25.46 -20.05
CA ARG A 478 -0.65 24.67 -21.26
C ARG A 478 -1.66 23.55 -21.38
N VAL A 479 -1.97 22.90 -20.28
CA VAL A 479 -2.95 21.79 -20.17
C VAL A 479 -4.16 22.31 -19.40
N SER A 480 -5.32 22.24 -20.01
CA SER A 480 -6.59 22.73 -19.48
C SER A 480 -7.74 21.89 -20.02
N PRO A 481 -8.95 21.98 -19.46
CA PRO A 481 -10.14 21.39 -20.08
C PRO A 481 -10.34 21.94 -21.52
N PRO A 482 -11.20 21.30 -22.33
CA PRO A 482 -11.53 21.77 -23.66
C PRO A 482 -11.90 23.25 -23.69
N LEU A 483 -11.37 23.99 -24.68
CA LEU A 483 -11.41 25.45 -24.69
C LEU A 483 -12.84 26.01 -24.74
N PHE A 484 -13.64 25.58 -25.71
CA PHE A 484 -14.95 26.19 -25.97
C PHE A 484 -15.96 25.82 -24.89
N GLU A 485 -15.90 24.60 -24.38
CA GLU A 485 -16.66 24.16 -23.21
C GLU A 485 -16.27 24.95 -21.97
N SER A 486 -14.99 25.26 -21.78
CA SER A 486 -14.52 26.10 -20.68
C SER A 486 -15.08 27.53 -20.79
N MET A 487 -15.09 28.09 -22.02
CA MET A 487 -15.67 29.42 -22.27
C MET A 487 -17.18 29.48 -22.00
N GLU A 488 -17.90 28.40 -22.36
CA GLU A 488 -19.33 28.30 -22.04
C GLU A 488 -19.56 28.23 -20.53
N ILE A 489 -18.78 27.44 -19.81
CA ILE A 489 -18.90 27.27 -18.34
C ILE A 489 -18.65 28.60 -17.60
N VAL A 490 -17.60 29.32 -17.93
CA VAL A 490 -17.28 30.58 -17.23
C VAL A 490 -18.13 31.76 -17.68
N GLY A 491 -18.78 31.68 -18.85
CA GLY A 491 -19.64 32.71 -19.41
C GLY A 491 -18.92 33.81 -20.18
N LYS A 492 -19.70 34.65 -20.84
CA LYS A 492 -19.22 35.69 -21.75
C LYS A 492 -18.38 36.75 -21.04
N ASP A 493 -18.87 37.30 -19.93
CA ASP A 493 -18.21 38.40 -19.24
C ASP A 493 -16.80 38.02 -18.77
N VAL A 494 -16.65 36.88 -18.13
CA VAL A 494 -15.35 36.38 -17.65
C VAL A 494 -14.43 36.04 -18.83
N SER A 495 -14.95 35.38 -19.87
CA SER A 495 -14.16 35.06 -21.07
C SER A 495 -13.63 36.29 -21.76
N MET A 496 -14.48 37.30 -21.98
CA MET A 496 -14.08 38.56 -22.63
C MET A 496 -13.08 39.35 -21.77
N ALA A 497 -13.29 39.40 -20.46
CA ALA A 497 -12.33 40.06 -19.54
C ALA A 497 -10.95 39.41 -19.61
N ARG A 498 -10.88 38.08 -19.65
CA ARG A 498 -9.61 37.32 -19.73
C ARG A 498 -8.88 37.52 -21.06
N LEU A 499 -9.60 37.53 -22.18
CA LEU A 499 -9.01 37.80 -23.48
C LEU A 499 -8.40 39.22 -23.52
N LYS A 500 -9.17 40.21 -23.05
CA LYS A 500 -8.71 41.60 -22.95
C LYS A 500 -7.54 41.75 -21.98
N GLY A 501 -7.65 41.11 -20.81
CA GLY A 501 -6.60 41.12 -19.80
C GLY A 501 -5.27 40.55 -20.29
N LEU A 502 -5.28 39.38 -20.97
CA LEU A 502 -4.05 38.83 -21.56
C LEU A 502 -3.53 39.76 -22.67
N ARG A 503 -4.42 40.29 -23.50
CA ARG A 503 -4.04 41.20 -24.59
C ARG A 503 -3.29 42.45 -24.08
N GLU A 504 -3.73 42.99 -22.96
CA GLU A 504 -3.11 44.18 -22.31
C GLU A 504 -1.72 43.90 -21.73
N HIS A 505 -1.43 42.62 -21.41
CA HIS A 505 -0.15 42.19 -20.85
C HIS A 505 0.85 41.66 -21.89
N LEU A 506 0.49 41.65 -23.17
CA LEU A 506 1.37 41.32 -24.30
C LEU A 506 1.85 42.55 -25.03
#